data_95d582801e6d6c628ab5933927963d88
#
_entry.id   95d582801e6d6c628ab5933927963d88
#
_cell.length_a   1.000
_cell.length_b   1.000
_cell.length_c   1.000
_cell.angle_alpha   90.00
_cell.angle_beta   90.00
_cell.angle_gamma   90.00
#
_symmetry.space_group_name_H-M   'P 1'
#
loop_
_entity.id
_entity.type
_entity.pdbx_description
1 polymer ?
#
loop_
_entity_poly.entity_id
_entity_poly.type
_entity_poly.pdbx_seq_one_letter_code
_entity_poly.pdbx_strand_id
1 'polypeptide(L)'
;VYKRQAIFATKYGSIYNCFKTKDSKDFITVPEGIAHFLEHKLFENEDTDVFDLYAKTGANANAFTSFDETAYTFSCSENWEDSLEILLDFVQKPYFTEQSVAKEQGIIGQEIKMCADSPERQCFYNLLKALYVNHPIKIDIAGTVDTIAEITPDLLYKCYYTFYNLHNMVLAIAGNVDEDKVMEICDKMLKPCENMELETKLPDEPENVAQKKIFQSFPVGLPLFNIGFKCKPYEGRELFKKAGTASVALHLLIGSSSPLYKQLFDDGLINSQFGVEVFTSGGVFSPIISGE
;
A
#
# COMPACT_ATOMS: atom_id res chain seq x y z
N VAL A 1 -14.79 -14.08 -22.11
CA VAL A 1 -13.51 -14.55 -21.56
C VAL A 1 -13.55 -14.29 -20.06
N TYR A 2 -13.55 -15.35 -19.26
CA TYR A 2 -13.51 -15.20 -17.81
C TYR A 2 -12.09 -14.87 -17.41
N LYS A 3 -11.90 -13.70 -16.79
CA LYS A 3 -10.61 -13.37 -16.17
C LYS A 3 -10.43 -14.22 -14.90
N ARG A 4 -9.20 -14.65 -14.69
CA ARG A 4 -8.73 -15.24 -13.43
C ARG A 4 -7.67 -14.33 -12.87
N GLN A 5 -7.68 -14.16 -11.56
CA GLN A 5 -6.72 -13.32 -10.89
C GLN A 5 -6.36 -13.90 -9.52
N ALA A 6 -5.13 -13.70 -9.12
CA ALA A 6 -4.67 -14.01 -7.77
C ALA A 6 -3.95 -12.81 -7.18
N ILE A 7 -4.02 -12.70 -5.86
CA ILE A 7 -3.28 -11.77 -5.05
C ILE A 7 -2.62 -12.54 -3.90
N PHE A 8 -1.32 -12.35 -3.72
CA PHE A 8 -0.56 -12.88 -2.61
C PHE A 8 0.01 -11.70 -1.82
N ALA A 9 -0.57 -11.44 -0.65
CA ALA A 9 -0.32 -10.25 0.13
C ALA A 9 0.31 -10.58 1.48
N THR A 10 1.20 -9.73 1.94
CA THR A 10 1.75 -9.74 3.30
C THR A 10 1.22 -8.54 4.09
N LYS A 11 0.95 -8.71 5.39
CA LYS A 11 0.64 -7.62 6.31
C LYS A 11 1.93 -6.86 6.65
N TYR A 12 2.47 -6.18 5.64
CA TYR A 12 3.64 -5.33 5.72
C TYR A 12 3.50 -4.14 4.78
N GLY A 13 3.34 -2.96 5.32
CA GLY A 13 3.24 -1.70 4.58
C GLY A 13 4.12 -0.63 5.21
N SER A 14 4.04 0.59 4.69
CA SER A 14 4.95 1.69 5.04
C SER A 14 4.90 2.14 6.50
N ILE A 15 3.83 1.82 7.24
CA ILE A 15 3.71 2.20 8.67
C ILE A 15 4.44 1.25 9.62
N TYR A 16 4.81 0.05 9.18
CA TYR A 16 5.44 -0.97 10.03
C TYR A 16 6.98 -0.87 10.00
N ASN A 17 7.50 0.32 10.22
CA ASN A 17 8.94 0.59 10.24
C ASN A 17 9.60 0.41 11.63
N CYS A 18 8.82 0.12 12.68
CA CYS A 18 9.33 -0.16 14.01
C CYS A 18 8.72 -1.47 14.53
N PHE A 19 9.58 -2.47 14.71
CA PHE A 19 9.13 -3.82 15.08
C PHE A 19 10.20 -4.59 15.86
N LYS A 20 9.78 -5.66 16.51
CA LYS A 20 10.67 -6.69 17.07
C LYS A 20 10.13 -8.09 16.77
N THR A 21 11.03 -9.04 16.69
CA THR A 21 10.72 -10.48 16.58
C THR A 21 10.99 -11.17 17.91
N LYS A 22 10.53 -12.40 18.08
CA LYS A 22 10.77 -13.25 19.25
C LYS A 22 12.26 -13.33 19.64
N ASP A 23 13.15 -13.36 18.63
CA ASP A 23 14.59 -13.51 18.85
C ASP A 23 15.30 -12.18 19.13
N SER A 24 14.58 -11.05 19.05
CA SER A 24 15.14 -9.72 19.29
C SER A 24 14.70 -9.19 20.67
N LYS A 25 15.65 -8.67 21.46
CA LYS A 25 15.35 -8.08 22.76
C LYS A 25 14.71 -6.71 22.63
N ASP A 26 15.11 -5.95 21.61
CA ASP A 26 14.76 -4.55 21.43
C ASP A 26 13.99 -4.35 20.11
N PHE A 27 13.18 -3.30 20.06
CA PHE A 27 12.60 -2.82 18.82
C PHE A 27 13.70 -2.28 17.90
N ILE A 28 13.59 -2.58 16.64
CA ILE A 28 14.41 -1.99 15.58
C ILE A 28 13.54 -1.04 14.77
N THR A 29 14.16 0.03 14.29
CA THR A 29 13.54 0.94 13.34
C THR A 29 14.29 0.81 12.02
N VAL A 30 13.56 0.73 10.93
CA VAL A 30 14.10 0.62 9.56
C VAL A 30 13.77 1.91 8.79
N PRO A 31 14.53 2.22 7.73
CA PRO A 31 14.29 3.40 6.91
C PRO A 31 12.89 3.42 6.29
N GLU A 32 12.32 4.61 6.16
CA GLU A 32 11.07 4.83 5.44
C GLU A 32 11.23 4.46 3.97
N GLY A 33 10.19 3.88 3.37
CA GLY A 33 10.22 3.41 2.00
C GLY A 33 10.68 1.95 1.83
N ILE A 34 11.18 1.27 2.88
CA ILE A 34 11.73 -0.09 2.76
C ILE A 34 10.69 -1.13 2.34
N ALA A 35 9.41 -1.00 2.72
CA ALA A 35 8.35 -1.91 2.28
C ALA A 35 8.11 -1.81 0.77
N HIS A 36 8.05 -0.60 0.23
CA HIS A 36 7.95 -0.34 -1.20
C HIS A 36 9.23 -0.77 -1.95
N PHE A 37 10.38 -0.57 -1.36
CA PHE A 37 11.65 -1.06 -1.92
C PHE A 37 11.68 -2.59 -2.05
N LEU A 38 11.17 -3.31 -1.04
CA LEU A 38 11.02 -4.77 -1.10
C LEU A 38 10.07 -5.21 -2.21
N GLU A 39 8.97 -4.49 -2.42
CA GLU A 39 8.03 -4.77 -3.51
C GLU A 39 8.76 -4.79 -4.86
N HIS A 40 9.51 -3.75 -5.18
CA HIS A 40 10.32 -3.67 -6.41
C HIS A 40 11.33 -4.82 -6.50
N LYS A 41 12.06 -5.07 -5.41
CA LYS A 41 13.16 -6.04 -5.41
C LYS A 41 12.74 -7.49 -5.57
N LEU A 42 11.53 -7.87 -5.20
CA LEU A 42 11.08 -9.26 -5.36
C LEU A 42 10.84 -9.66 -6.82
N PHE A 43 10.66 -8.72 -7.73
CA PHE A 43 10.57 -9.03 -9.17
C PHE A 43 11.90 -9.36 -9.82
N GLU A 44 13.03 -9.05 -9.17
CA GLU A 44 14.37 -9.35 -9.67
C GLU A 44 14.90 -10.62 -9.00
N ASN A 45 15.11 -11.68 -9.78
CA ASN A 45 15.73 -12.92 -9.35
C ASN A 45 17.20 -12.98 -9.84
N GLU A 46 17.95 -13.99 -9.38
CA GLU A 46 19.35 -14.21 -9.78
C GLU A 46 19.49 -14.40 -11.30
N ASP A 47 18.61 -15.20 -11.90
CA ASP A 47 18.74 -15.67 -13.28
C ASP A 47 17.70 -15.07 -14.24
N THR A 48 16.60 -14.50 -13.75
CA THR A 48 15.47 -14.16 -14.63
C THR A 48 14.62 -13.03 -14.01
N ASP A 49 14.18 -12.11 -14.85
CA ASP A 49 13.13 -11.15 -14.50
C ASP A 49 11.76 -11.87 -14.43
N VAL A 50 11.01 -11.64 -13.37
CA VAL A 50 9.68 -12.25 -13.17
C VAL A 50 8.69 -11.83 -14.28
N PHE A 51 8.82 -10.62 -14.81
CA PHE A 51 7.98 -10.17 -15.92
C PHE A 51 8.21 -10.99 -17.20
N ASP A 52 9.45 -11.47 -17.45
CA ASP A 52 9.73 -12.37 -18.55
C ASP A 52 9.07 -13.75 -18.39
N LEU A 53 8.90 -14.21 -17.14
CA LEU A 53 8.16 -15.45 -16.86
C LEU A 53 6.67 -15.26 -17.15
N TYR A 54 6.06 -14.16 -16.70
CA TYR A 54 4.66 -13.88 -16.97
C TYR A 54 4.38 -13.60 -18.45
N ALA A 55 5.32 -13.04 -19.19
CA ALA A 55 5.19 -12.86 -20.64
C ALA A 55 4.98 -14.21 -21.37
N LYS A 56 5.57 -15.31 -20.86
CA LYS A 56 5.39 -16.66 -21.42
C LYS A 56 3.99 -17.23 -21.17
N THR A 57 3.35 -16.89 -20.06
CA THR A 57 1.99 -17.33 -19.73
C THR A 57 0.91 -16.42 -20.33
N GLY A 58 1.28 -15.22 -20.79
CA GLY A 58 0.34 -14.21 -21.26
C GLY A 58 -0.44 -13.52 -20.13
N ALA A 59 -0.02 -13.71 -18.88
CA ALA A 59 -0.60 -13.03 -17.73
C ALA A 59 -0.05 -11.61 -17.57
N ASN A 60 -0.87 -10.73 -17.00
CA ASN A 60 -0.47 -9.39 -16.60
C ASN A 60 -0.19 -9.40 -15.09
N ALA A 61 1.07 -9.21 -14.72
CA ALA A 61 1.52 -9.11 -13.33
C ALA A 61 1.57 -7.65 -12.88
N ASN A 62 1.32 -7.44 -11.59
CA ASN A 62 1.48 -6.15 -10.93
C ASN A 62 1.76 -6.37 -9.44
N ALA A 63 2.19 -5.30 -8.75
CA ALA A 63 2.27 -5.26 -7.30
C ALA A 63 1.89 -3.87 -6.80
N PHE A 64 1.66 -3.76 -5.51
CA PHE A 64 1.49 -2.48 -4.85
C PHE A 64 1.86 -2.58 -3.37
N THR A 65 2.37 -1.49 -2.85
CA THR A 65 2.57 -1.27 -1.42
C THR A 65 1.61 -0.20 -0.94
N SER A 66 0.88 -0.51 0.13
CA SER A 66 0.02 0.44 0.84
C SER A 66 0.62 0.82 2.20
N PHE A 67 -0.16 1.47 3.04
CA PHE A 67 0.28 1.80 4.39
C PHE A 67 0.40 0.58 5.30
N ASP A 68 -0.38 -0.47 5.08
CA ASP A 68 -0.51 -1.63 5.96
C ASP A 68 -0.28 -2.98 5.28
N GLU A 69 -0.14 -3.02 3.96
CA GLU A 69 0.10 -4.25 3.21
C GLU A 69 0.98 -4.04 1.98
N THR A 70 1.63 -5.11 1.53
CA THR A 70 2.25 -5.22 0.22
C THR A 70 1.68 -6.44 -0.47
N ALA A 71 1.30 -6.32 -1.74
CA ALA A 71 0.62 -7.36 -2.48
C ALA A 71 1.18 -7.52 -3.88
N TYR A 72 1.29 -8.78 -4.30
CA TYR A 72 1.72 -9.21 -5.63
C TYR A 72 0.53 -9.85 -6.33
N THR A 73 0.27 -9.48 -7.57
CA THR A 73 -0.94 -9.90 -8.27
C THR A 73 -0.64 -10.34 -9.69
N PHE A 74 -1.48 -11.22 -10.22
CA PHE A 74 -1.59 -11.39 -11.66
C PHE A 74 -3.05 -11.49 -12.09
N SER A 75 -3.30 -11.19 -13.36
CA SER A 75 -4.56 -11.48 -14.03
C SER A 75 -4.32 -12.12 -15.39
N CYS A 76 -5.10 -13.16 -15.72
CA CYS A 76 -4.96 -13.88 -16.97
C CYS A 76 -6.30 -14.38 -17.51
N SER A 77 -6.30 -14.77 -18.78
CA SER A 77 -7.40 -15.48 -19.42
C SER A 77 -7.11 -16.97 -19.52
N GLU A 78 -5.84 -17.33 -19.68
CA GLU A 78 -5.33 -18.70 -19.88
C GLU A 78 -4.11 -18.92 -18.98
N ASN A 79 -3.64 -20.16 -18.87
CA ASN A 79 -2.40 -20.52 -18.16
C ASN A 79 -2.36 -20.02 -16.69
N TRP A 80 -3.51 -20.09 -16.01
CA TRP A 80 -3.62 -19.56 -14.65
C TRP A 80 -2.82 -20.41 -13.64
N GLU A 81 -2.70 -21.72 -13.89
CA GLU A 81 -1.94 -22.65 -13.04
C GLU A 81 -0.46 -22.27 -13.05
N ASP A 82 0.13 -22.14 -14.25
CA ASP A 82 1.52 -21.70 -14.40
C ASP A 82 1.75 -20.30 -13.81
N SER A 83 0.78 -19.40 -14.03
CA SER A 83 0.86 -18.04 -13.47
C SER A 83 0.78 -18.02 -11.94
N LEU A 84 0.02 -18.93 -11.33
CA LEU A 84 -0.05 -19.10 -9.89
C LEU A 84 1.27 -19.68 -9.35
N GLU A 85 1.84 -20.69 -10.02
CA GLU A 85 3.15 -21.25 -9.67
C GLU A 85 4.23 -20.15 -9.68
N ILE A 86 4.25 -19.28 -10.70
CA ILE A 86 5.18 -18.14 -10.77
C ILE A 86 4.99 -17.21 -9.56
N LEU A 87 3.73 -16.84 -9.23
CA LEU A 87 3.44 -15.96 -8.09
C LEU A 87 3.97 -16.53 -6.78
N LEU A 88 3.66 -17.79 -6.51
CA LEU A 88 4.07 -18.44 -5.28
C LEU A 88 5.57 -18.69 -5.22
N ASP A 89 6.23 -18.87 -6.36
CA ASP A 89 7.65 -19.11 -6.41
C ASP A 89 8.46 -17.85 -6.13
N PHE A 90 8.25 -16.76 -6.89
CA PHE A 90 9.11 -15.58 -6.78
C PHE A 90 8.94 -14.82 -5.46
N VAL A 91 7.72 -14.78 -4.91
CA VAL A 91 7.47 -14.12 -3.62
C VAL A 91 8.21 -14.83 -2.47
N GLN A 92 8.55 -16.12 -2.61
CA GLN A 92 9.29 -16.91 -1.64
C GLN A 92 10.81 -17.01 -1.93
N LYS A 93 11.32 -16.29 -2.94
CA LYS A 93 12.74 -16.34 -3.35
C LYS A 93 13.39 -14.96 -3.37
N PRO A 94 13.66 -14.36 -2.21
CA PRO A 94 14.32 -13.06 -2.16
C PRO A 94 15.75 -13.15 -2.70
N TYR A 95 16.15 -12.20 -3.53
CA TYR A 95 17.49 -12.06 -4.04
C TYR A 95 17.94 -10.60 -4.01
N PHE A 96 18.77 -10.25 -3.03
CA PHE A 96 19.23 -8.88 -2.82
C PHE A 96 20.75 -8.84 -2.77
N THR A 97 21.38 -8.06 -3.65
CA THR A 97 22.83 -7.83 -3.69
C THR A 97 23.10 -6.33 -3.56
N GLU A 98 24.30 -5.96 -3.13
CA GLU A 98 24.73 -4.57 -3.06
C GLU A 98 24.52 -3.84 -4.40
N GLN A 99 24.89 -4.51 -5.50
CA GLN A 99 24.76 -3.94 -6.84
C GLN A 99 23.30 -3.73 -7.24
N SER A 100 22.43 -4.72 -6.98
CA SER A 100 21.01 -4.64 -7.35
C SER A 100 20.25 -3.63 -6.49
N VAL A 101 20.61 -3.50 -5.21
CA VAL A 101 20.06 -2.50 -4.30
C VAL A 101 20.46 -1.08 -4.72
N ALA A 102 21.76 -0.86 -5.04
CA ALA A 102 22.23 0.44 -5.50
C ALA A 102 21.57 0.87 -6.83
N LYS A 103 21.33 -0.06 -7.75
CA LYS A 103 20.57 0.20 -8.99
C LYS A 103 19.12 0.65 -8.66
N GLU A 104 18.46 -0.08 -7.76
CA GLU A 104 17.05 0.18 -7.41
C GLU A 104 16.88 1.49 -6.65
N GLN A 105 17.82 1.89 -5.80
CA GLN A 105 17.84 3.21 -5.17
C GLN A 105 17.75 4.33 -6.22
N GLY A 106 18.42 4.17 -7.36
CA GLY A 106 18.35 5.11 -8.48
C GLY A 106 16.97 5.16 -9.14
N ILE A 107 16.35 4.01 -9.35
CA ILE A 107 15.03 3.87 -9.99
C ILE A 107 13.95 4.46 -9.08
N ILE A 108 13.87 4.02 -7.84
CA ILE A 108 12.89 4.53 -6.86
C ILE A 108 13.13 6.02 -6.57
N GLY A 109 14.39 6.47 -6.57
CA GLY A 109 14.72 7.89 -6.45
C GLY A 109 14.14 8.77 -7.58
N GLN A 110 14.02 8.25 -8.80
CA GLN A 110 13.32 8.95 -9.89
C GLN A 110 11.80 8.89 -9.72
N GLU A 111 11.27 7.77 -9.26
CA GLU A 111 9.84 7.63 -8.95
C GLU A 111 9.41 8.60 -7.85
N ILE A 112 10.17 8.73 -6.76
CA ILE A 112 9.92 9.69 -5.68
C ILE A 112 9.83 11.11 -6.25
N LYS A 113 10.75 11.50 -7.15
CA LYS A 113 10.72 12.82 -7.80
C LYS A 113 9.48 12.99 -8.68
N MET A 114 9.13 11.97 -9.47
CA MET A 114 7.91 11.98 -10.29
C MET A 114 6.65 12.11 -9.41
N CYS A 115 6.58 11.39 -8.29
CA CYS A 115 5.49 11.49 -7.31
C CYS A 115 5.44 12.86 -6.63
N ALA A 116 6.60 13.49 -6.39
CA ALA A 116 6.66 14.85 -5.84
C ALA A 116 6.10 15.91 -6.80
N ASP A 117 6.08 15.64 -8.09
CA ASP A 117 5.51 16.51 -9.13
C ASP A 117 3.99 16.31 -9.34
N SER A 118 3.34 15.36 -8.63
CA SER A 118 1.88 15.16 -8.67
C SER A 118 1.19 16.07 -7.65
N PRO A 119 0.37 17.05 -8.10
CA PRO A 119 -0.34 17.95 -7.20
C PRO A 119 -1.37 17.23 -6.33
N GLU A 120 -2.07 16.22 -6.85
CA GLU A 120 -3.05 15.42 -6.12
C GLU A 120 -2.37 14.65 -4.98
N ARG A 121 -1.24 13.99 -5.28
CA ARG A 121 -0.45 13.27 -4.27
C ARG A 121 0.06 14.20 -3.18
N GLN A 122 0.59 15.37 -3.57
CA GLN A 122 1.06 16.37 -2.60
C GLN A 122 -0.09 16.91 -1.74
N CYS A 123 -1.26 17.18 -2.33
CA CYS A 123 -2.44 17.62 -1.59
C CYS A 123 -2.89 16.56 -0.57
N PHE A 124 -2.88 15.28 -0.95
CA PHE A 124 -3.23 14.18 -0.06
C PHE A 124 -2.23 14.02 1.10
N TYR A 125 -0.92 13.99 0.83
CA TYR A 125 0.06 13.88 1.90
C TYR A 125 0.12 15.14 2.78
N ASN A 126 -0.16 16.32 2.25
CA ASN A 126 -0.33 17.53 3.06
C ASN A 126 -1.54 17.43 3.99
N LEU A 127 -2.64 16.80 3.55
CA LEU A 127 -3.77 16.50 4.43
C LEU A 127 -3.33 15.57 5.56
N LEU A 128 -2.65 14.46 5.28
CA LEU A 128 -2.18 13.53 6.31
C LEU A 128 -1.20 14.19 7.28
N LYS A 129 -0.29 15.05 6.79
CA LYS A 129 0.62 15.86 7.63
C LYS A 129 -0.14 16.88 8.50
N ALA A 130 -1.26 17.41 8.02
CA ALA A 130 -2.10 18.31 8.81
C ALA A 130 -2.87 17.55 9.90
N LEU A 131 -3.35 16.35 9.60
CA LEU A 131 -4.16 15.54 10.52
C LEU A 131 -3.31 14.86 11.60
N TYR A 132 -2.16 14.26 11.25
CA TYR A 132 -1.41 13.36 12.13
C TYR A 132 -0.11 13.98 12.65
N VAL A 133 0.08 13.92 13.98
CA VAL A 133 1.27 14.49 14.67
C VAL A 133 2.43 13.51 14.61
N ASN A 134 2.22 12.27 15.07
CA ASN A 134 3.27 11.26 15.23
C ASN A 134 3.10 10.07 14.29
N HIS A 135 1.87 9.78 13.86
CA HIS A 135 1.56 8.57 13.09
C HIS A 135 2.31 8.53 11.75
N PRO A 136 2.97 7.40 11.39
CA PRO A 136 3.75 7.27 10.15
C PRO A 136 2.89 7.35 8.87
N ILE A 137 1.57 7.29 8.97
CA ILE A 137 0.65 7.46 7.83
C ILE A 137 0.88 8.77 7.05
N LYS A 138 1.44 9.79 7.69
CA LYS A 138 1.76 11.10 7.08
C LYS A 138 3.01 11.08 6.18
N ILE A 139 3.75 9.97 6.19
CA ILE A 139 4.98 9.78 5.42
C ILE A 139 4.63 9.10 4.11
N ASP A 140 5.26 9.53 3.03
CA ASP A 140 5.05 8.89 1.72
C ASP A 140 5.48 7.42 1.75
N ILE A 141 4.67 6.54 1.15
CA ILE A 141 4.93 5.09 1.09
C ILE A 141 6.30 4.79 0.47
N ALA A 142 6.70 5.56 -0.53
CA ALA A 142 8.00 5.42 -1.18
C ALA A 142 9.18 5.94 -0.33
N GLY A 143 8.91 6.61 0.79
CA GLY A 143 9.93 7.29 1.59
C GLY A 143 10.46 8.55 0.91
N THR A 144 11.71 8.87 1.17
CA THR A 144 12.46 9.97 0.56
C THR A 144 13.75 9.47 -0.08
N VAL A 145 14.34 10.26 -0.97
CA VAL A 145 15.64 9.91 -1.58
C VAL A 145 16.70 9.64 -0.51
N ASP A 146 16.68 10.38 0.59
CA ASP A 146 17.63 10.22 1.69
C ASP A 146 17.38 8.92 2.46
N THR A 147 16.11 8.62 2.79
CA THR A 147 15.77 7.39 3.55
C THR A 147 16.01 6.12 2.75
N ILE A 148 15.72 6.09 1.45
CA ILE A 148 15.99 4.93 0.61
C ILE A 148 17.49 4.69 0.39
N ALA A 149 18.33 5.73 0.48
CA ALA A 149 19.79 5.59 0.39
C ALA A 149 20.40 4.83 1.59
N GLU A 150 19.70 4.75 2.71
CA GLU A 150 20.11 3.99 3.91
C GLU A 150 19.74 2.49 3.81
N ILE A 151 18.96 2.08 2.81
CA ILE A 151 18.49 0.71 2.65
C ILE A 151 19.64 -0.16 2.13
N THR A 152 19.92 -1.23 2.86
CA THR A 152 20.96 -2.22 2.53
C THR A 152 20.34 -3.60 2.27
N PRO A 153 21.06 -4.53 1.59
CA PRO A 153 20.61 -5.91 1.44
C PRO A 153 20.26 -6.57 2.78
N ASP A 154 21.06 -6.36 3.81
CA ASP A 154 20.84 -6.94 5.14
C ASP A 154 19.51 -6.46 5.76
N LEU A 155 19.17 -5.17 5.61
CA LEU A 155 17.91 -4.62 6.07
C LEU A 155 16.72 -5.19 5.28
N LEU A 156 16.88 -5.35 3.95
CA LEU A 156 15.85 -5.96 3.10
C LEU A 156 15.61 -7.41 3.49
N TYR A 157 16.67 -8.22 3.64
CA TYR A 157 16.53 -9.60 4.11
C TYR A 157 15.89 -9.67 5.49
N LYS A 158 16.26 -8.78 6.41
CA LYS A 158 15.68 -8.72 7.75
C LYS A 158 14.18 -8.44 7.71
N CYS A 159 13.74 -7.45 6.94
CA CYS A 159 12.33 -7.15 6.76
C CYS A 159 11.60 -8.29 6.05
N TYR A 160 12.20 -8.85 5.00
CA TYR A 160 11.62 -9.96 4.27
C TYR A 160 11.37 -11.17 5.18
N TYR A 161 12.37 -11.68 5.88
CA TYR A 161 12.20 -12.85 6.76
C TYR A 161 11.30 -12.58 7.96
N THR A 162 11.10 -11.30 8.33
CA THR A 162 10.17 -10.93 9.40
C THR A 162 8.73 -10.92 8.92
N PHE A 163 8.45 -10.28 7.79
CA PHE A 163 7.07 -9.98 7.37
C PHE A 163 6.53 -10.92 6.29
N TYR A 164 7.37 -11.52 5.45
CA TYR A 164 6.98 -12.47 4.39
C TYR A 164 6.92 -13.91 4.92
N ASN A 165 6.45 -14.05 6.13
CA ASN A 165 6.15 -15.34 6.74
C ASN A 165 4.73 -15.77 6.35
N LEU A 166 4.51 -17.03 5.93
CA LEU A 166 3.20 -17.50 5.47
C LEU A 166 2.08 -17.31 6.50
N HIS A 167 2.40 -17.29 7.80
CA HIS A 167 1.42 -16.98 8.85
C HIS A 167 1.00 -15.51 8.89
N ASN A 168 1.75 -14.63 8.21
CA ASN A 168 1.46 -13.20 8.05
C ASN A 168 0.96 -12.84 6.63
N MET A 169 0.69 -13.85 5.81
CA MET A 169 0.33 -13.68 4.40
C MET A 169 -1.04 -14.27 4.08
N VAL A 170 -1.65 -13.76 3.02
CA VAL A 170 -2.95 -14.23 2.50
C VAL A 170 -2.84 -14.40 1.00
N LEU A 171 -3.31 -15.55 0.50
CA LEU A 171 -3.55 -15.79 -0.91
C LEU A 171 -5.05 -15.71 -1.17
N ALA A 172 -5.47 -14.83 -2.07
CA ALA A 172 -6.84 -14.74 -2.54
C ALA A 172 -6.89 -14.95 -4.06
N ILE A 173 -7.82 -15.79 -4.52
CA ILE A 173 -7.98 -16.11 -5.93
C ILE A 173 -9.44 -15.90 -6.32
N ALA A 174 -9.66 -15.27 -7.48
CA ALA A 174 -10.98 -15.02 -8.01
C ALA A 174 -11.04 -15.35 -9.50
N GLY A 175 -12.16 -15.95 -9.92
CA GLY A 175 -12.41 -16.32 -11.30
C GLY A 175 -12.87 -17.77 -11.46
N ASN A 176 -12.86 -18.25 -12.69
CA ASN A 176 -13.21 -19.65 -12.98
C ASN A 176 -11.96 -20.53 -12.80
N VAL A 177 -11.71 -20.96 -11.57
CA VAL A 177 -10.60 -21.83 -11.16
C VAL A 177 -11.13 -23.08 -10.49
N ASP A 178 -10.36 -24.16 -10.53
CA ASP A 178 -10.63 -25.39 -9.84
C ASP A 178 -9.99 -25.34 -8.44
N GLU A 179 -10.78 -25.46 -7.38
CA GLU A 179 -10.31 -25.36 -5.99
C GLU A 179 -9.33 -26.47 -5.63
N ASP A 180 -9.55 -27.70 -6.11
CA ASP A 180 -8.65 -28.82 -5.84
C ASP A 180 -7.27 -28.59 -6.49
N LYS A 181 -7.27 -28.02 -7.71
CA LYS A 181 -6.02 -27.62 -8.39
C LYS A 181 -5.30 -26.49 -7.66
N VAL A 182 -6.03 -25.51 -7.15
CA VAL A 182 -5.41 -24.44 -6.31
C VAL A 182 -4.73 -25.06 -5.10
N MET A 183 -5.39 -25.98 -4.40
CA MET A 183 -4.80 -26.65 -3.23
C MET A 183 -3.58 -27.47 -3.59
N GLU A 184 -3.63 -28.25 -4.70
CA GLU A 184 -2.50 -29.03 -5.20
C GLU A 184 -1.27 -28.15 -5.48
N ILE A 185 -1.48 -26.98 -6.15
CA ILE A 185 -0.41 -26.02 -6.44
C ILE A 185 0.13 -25.41 -5.14
N CYS A 186 -0.74 -25.02 -4.22
CA CYS A 186 -0.32 -24.47 -2.94
C CYS A 186 0.52 -25.47 -2.13
N ASP A 187 0.06 -26.73 -2.03
CA ASP A 187 0.77 -27.80 -1.31
C ASP A 187 2.16 -28.09 -1.93
N LYS A 188 2.26 -27.97 -3.26
CA LYS A 188 3.54 -28.14 -4.00
C LYS A 188 4.48 -26.97 -3.81
N MET A 189 3.97 -25.72 -3.84
CA MET A 189 4.78 -24.52 -4.00
C MET A 189 5.07 -23.80 -2.69
N LEU A 190 4.16 -23.83 -1.72
CA LEU A 190 4.36 -23.14 -0.45
C LEU A 190 5.31 -23.91 0.45
N LYS A 191 6.30 -23.22 0.98
CA LYS A 191 7.30 -23.81 1.88
C LYS A 191 6.82 -23.68 3.33
N PRO A 192 6.56 -24.79 4.04
CA PRO A 192 6.19 -24.73 5.45
C PRO A 192 7.19 -23.90 6.26
N CYS A 193 6.69 -23.05 7.14
CA CYS A 193 7.51 -22.24 8.04
C CYS A 193 6.89 -22.19 9.45
N GLU A 194 7.72 -21.94 10.44
CA GLU A 194 7.24 -21.67 11.81
C GLU A 194 6.62 -20.27 11.86
N ASN A 195 5.63 -20.11 12.73
CA ASN A 195 5.04 -18.80 12.98
C ASN A 195 6.05 -17.85 13.60
N MET A 196 6.25 -16.68 12.97
CA MET A 196 7.08 -15.62 13.50
C MET A 196 6.26 -14.78 14.50
N GLU A 197 6.60 -14.83 15.77
CA GLU A 197 6.04 -13.92 16.76
C GLU A 197 6.58 -12.51 16.48
N LEU A 198 5.70 -11.66 15.94
CA LEU A 198 6.01 -10.30 15.51
C LEU A 198 5.23 -9.29 16.34
N GLU A 199 5.92 -8.31 16.90
CA GLU A 199 5.33 -7.14 17.54
C GLU A 199 5.72 -5.87 16.78
N THR A 200 4.73 -5.14 16.29
CA THR A 200 4.92 -3.84 15.64
C THR A 200 4.57 -2.72 16.61
N LYS A 201 5.26 -1.59 16.52
CA LYS A 201 5.03 -0.44 17.39
C LYS A 201 4.72 0.79 16.56
N LEU A 202 3.54 1.34 16.77
CA LEU A 202 3.18 2.67 16.29
C LEU A 202 3.36 3.68 17.44
N PRO A 203 3.77 4.92 17.16
CA PRO A 203 3.86 5.95 18.17
C PRO A 203 2.47 6.35 18.68
N ASP A 204 2.42 6.83 19.93
CA ASP A 204 1.19 7.41 20.48
C ASP A 204 0.78 8.63 19.66
N GLU A 205 -0.46 8.60 19.17
CA GLU A 205 -1.02 9.65 18.34
C GLU A 205 -2.04 10.48 19.12
N PRO A 206 -1.83 11.80 19.34
CA PRO A 206 -2.77 12.63 20.07
C PRO A 206 -4.09 12.84 19.30
N GLU A 207 -5.17 13.13 20.01
CA GLU A 207 -6.49 13.38 19.40
C GLU A 207 -6.53 14.67 18.54
N ASN A 208 -5.73 15.66 18.90
CA ASN A 208 -5.67 16.91 18.15
C ASN A 208 -4.97 16.74 16.81
N VAL A 209 -5.34 17.59 15.85
CA VAL A 209 -4.66 17.67 14.56
C VAL A 209 -3.31 18.37 14.70
N ALA A 210 -2.34 18.01 13.86
CA ALA A 210 -1.01 18.64 13.85
C ALA A 210 -1.11 20.11 13.43
N GLN A 211 -1.89 20.38 12.38
CA GLN A 211 -2.10 21.73 11.84
C GLN A 211 -3.53 21.85 11.31
N LYS A 212 -4.14 23.03 11.47
CA LYS A 212 -5.49 23.27 10.94
C LYS A 212 -5.52 23.47 9.43
N LYS A 213 -4.39 23.85 8.82
CA LYS A 213 -4.31 24.18 7.40
C LYS A 213 -2.84 24.15 6.92
N ILE A 214 -2.65 23.56 5.75
CA ILE A 214 -1.37 23.61 5.01
C ILE A 214 -1.66 24.19 3.63
N PHE A 215 -0.79 25.07 3.16
CA PHE A 215 -0.79 25.59 1.81
C PHE A 215 0.53 25.26 1.13
N GLN A 216 0.43 24.83 -0.10
CA GLN A 216 1.59 24.62 -0.96
C GLN A 216 1.31 25.28 -2.31
N SER A 217 2.27 26.07 -2.80
CA SER A 217 2.22 26.60 -4.16
C SER A 217 2.62 25.50 -5.15
N PHE A 218 1.82 25.34 -6.19
CA PHE A 218 2.04 24.32 -7.23
C PHE A 218 1.61 24.89 -8.60
N PRO A 219 2.25 24.51 -9.73
CA PRO A 219 1.89 25.00 -11.05
C PRO A 219 0.62 24.28 -11.58
N VAL A 220 -0.52 24.58 -10.99
CA VAL A 220 -1.84 24.03 -11.37
C VAL A 220 -2.75 25.09 -11.95
N GLY A 221 -3.67 24.69 -12.83
CA GLY A 221 -4.65 25.58 -13.43
C GLY A 221 -5.78 25.98 -12.46
N LEU A 222 -6.18 25.06 -11.60
CA LEU A 222 -7.17 25.26 -10.55
C LEU A 222 -6.58 24.82 -9.20
N PRO A 223 -6.97 25.46 -8.08
CA PRO A 223 -6.51 25.08 -6.76
C PRO A 223 -7.15 23.76 -6.33
N LEU A 224 -6.33 22.76 -5.99
CA LEU A 224 -6.79 21.51 -5.37
C LEU A 224 -6.91 21.66 -3.87
N PHE A 225 -7.89 20.99 -3.29
CA PHE A 225 -8.05 20.98 -1.84
C PHE A 225 -8.51 19.63 -1.30
N ASN A 226 -8.10 19.35 -0.06
CA ASN A 226 -8.63 18.28 0.77
C ASN A 226 -9.07 18.83 2.13
N ILE A 227 -10.25 18.43 2.60
CA ILE A 227 -10.75 18.69 3.94
C ILE A 227 -10.89 17.35 4.62
N GLY A 228 -10.12 17.11 5.67
CA GLY A 228 -10.16 15.85 6.40
C GLY A 228 -10.55 16.02 7.86
N PHE A 229 -11.17 14.98 8.39
CA PHE A 229 -11.60 14.90 9.79
C PHE A 229 -10.83 13.77 10.48
N LYS A 230 -10.01 14.11 11.47
CA LYS A 230 -9.36 13.13 12.32
C LYS A 230 -10.36 12.56 13.31
N CYS A 231 -10.67 11.30 13.17
CA CYS A 231 -11.61 10.60 14.03
C CYS A 231 -10.89 9.56 14.90
N LYS A 232 -11.58 9.09 15.92
CA LYS A 232 -11.12 7.97 16.73
C LYS A 232 -10.95 6.73 15.85
N PRO A 233 -9.83 6.01 15.93
CA PRO A 233 -9.65 4.77 15.20
C PRO A 233 -10.62 3.67 15.68
N TYR A 234 -10.94 2.78 14.76
CA TYR A 234 -11.75 1.58 15.00
C TYR A 234 -11.04 0.39 14.34
N GLU A 235 -11.41 -0.82 14.76
CA GLU A 235 -10.84 -2.05 14.23
C GLU A 235 -11.92 -3.05 13.82
N GLY A 236 -11.54 -3.99 12.94
CA GLY A 236 -12.34 -5.13 12.54
C GLY A 236 -13.75 -4.75 12.08
N ARG A 237 -14.75 -5.47 12.58
CA ARG A 237 -16.16 -5.28 12.18
C ARG A 237 -16.71 -3.88 12.55
N GLU A 238 -16.21 -3.26 13.62
CA GLU A 238 -16.65 -1.93 14.03
C GLU A 238 -16.14 -0.88 13.03
N LEU A 239 -14.89 -0.95 12.63
CA LEU A 239 -14.31 -0.10 11.57
C LEU A 239 -15.17 -0.18 10.29
N PHE A 240 -15.48 -1.40 9.85
CA PHE A 240 -16.29 -1.61 8.64
C PHE A 240 -17.66 -0.96 8.73
N LYS A 241 -18.37 -1.10 9.88
CA LYS A 241 -19.66 -0.47 10.12
C LYS A 241 -19.56 1.06 10.15
N LYS A 242 -18.55 1.60 10.83
CA LYS A 242 -18.34 3.05 10.95
C LYS A 242 -17.97 3.67 9.62
N ALA A 243 -17.09 3.01 8.85
CA ALA A 243 -16.70 3.46 7.51
C ALA A 243 -17.90 3.50 6.56
N GLY A 244 -18.72 2.43 6.52
CA GLY A 244 -19.94 2.41 5.72
C GLY A 244 -20.96 3.49 6.16
N THR A 245 -21.14 3.69 7.47
CA THR A 245 -22.03 4.74 7.98
C THR A 245 -21.53 6.14 7.61
N ALA A 246 -20.24 6.42 7.78
CA ALA A 246 -19.63 7.69 7.42
C ALA A 246 -19.71 7.94 5.91
N SER A 247 -19.44 6.92 5.09
CA SER A 247 -19.54 7.00 3.63
C SER A 247 -20.97 7.37 3.20
N VAL A 248 -22.00 6.68 3.73
CA VAL A 248 -23.39 6.99 3.43
C VAL A 248 -23.74 8.41 3.89
N ALA A 249 -23.32 8.82 5.08
CA ALA A 249 -23.57 10.17 5.59
C ALA A 249 -22.95 11.26 4.70
N LEU A 250 -21.69 11.09 4.29
CA LEU A 250 -21.03 12.02 3.39
C LEU A 250 -21.73 12.11 2.03
N HIS A 251 -22.12 10.97 1.45
CA HIS A 251 -22.82 10.95 0.18
C HIS A 251 -24.21 11.61 0.26
N LEU A 252 -24.93 11.42 1.36
CA LEU A 252 -26.21 12.09 1.56
C LEU A 252 -26.07 13.60 1.74
N LEU A 253 -25.01 14.06 2.41
CA LEU A 253 -24.78 15.48 2.69
C LEU A 253 -24.24 16.23 1.46
N ILE A 254 -23.24 15.67 0.78
CA ILE A 254 -22.47 16.40 -0.23
C ILE A 254 -22.05 15.51 -1.43
N GLY A 255 -22.53 14.30 -1.54
CA GLY A 255 -22.30 13.44 -2.72
C GLY A 255 -23.04 13.95 -3.95
N SER A 256 -22.67 13.46 -5.13
CA SER A 256 -23.13 13.95 -6.43
C SER A 256 -24.65 13.97 -6.63
N SER A 257 -25.41 13.20 -5.84
CA SER A 257 -26.88 13.20 -5.84
C SER A 257 -27.51 14.15 -4.82
N SER A 258 -26.72 14.82 -3.98
CA SER A 258 -27.24 15.72 -2.94
C SER A 258 -27.63 17.09 -3.50
N PRO A 259 -28.63 17.76 -2.88
CA PRO A 259 -29.00 19.14 -3.27
C PRO A 259 -27.83 20.12 -3.14
N LEU A 260 -26.98 19.95 -2.11
CA LEU A 260 -25.82 20.82 -1.88
C LEU A 260 -24.78 20.68 -2.99
N TYR A 261 -24.46 19.44 -3.40
CA TYR A 261 -23.56 19.22 -4.53
C TYR A 261 -24.07 19.93 -5.78
N LYS A 262 -25.37 19.74 -6.09
CA LYS A 262 -25.98 20.35 -7.26
C LYS A 262 -25.89 21.88 -7.21
N GLN A 263 -26.17 22.49 -6.07
CA GLN A 263 -26.06 23.93 -5.91
C GLN A 263 -24.62 24.41 -6.12
N LEU A 264 -23.63 23.79 -5.48
CA LEU A 264 -22.22 24.16 -5.61
C LEU A 264 -21.71 23.98 -7.06
N PHE A 265 -22.18 22.93 -7.74
CA PHE A 265 -21.84 22.66 -9.12
C PHE A 265 -22.46 23.70 -10.09
N ASP A 266 -23.76 24.02 -9.92
CA ASP A 266 -24.48 25.02 -10.71
C ASP A 266 -23.90 26.43 -10.49
N ASP A 267 -23.42 26.73 -9.27
CA ASP A 267 -22.73 27.99 -8.93
C ASP A 267 -21.27 28.05 -9.44
N GLY A 268 -20.76 26.96 -10.04
CA GLY A 268 -19.40 26.87 -10.56
C GLY A 268 -18.31 26.86 -9.48
N LEU A 269 -18.66 26.49 -8.22
CA LEU A 269 -17.73 26.44 -7.10
C LEU A 269 -17.00 25.10 -6.97
N ILE A 270 -17.50 24.06 -7.63
CA ILE A 270 -16.90 22.73 -7.72
C ILE A 270 -17.08 22.19 -9.14
N ASN A 271 -16.27 21.20 -9.51
CA ASN A 271 -16.38 20.50 -10.78
C ASN A 271 -16.63 18.99 -10.57
N SER A 272 -16.53 18.18 -11.62
CA SER A 272 -16.76 16.73 -11.57
C SER A 272 -15.71 15.95 -10.78
N GLN A 273 -14.59 16.55 -10.41
CA GLN A 273 -13.55 15.93 -9.57
C GLN A 273 -13.86 16.05 -8.08
N PHE A 274 -14.87 16.88 -7.72
CA PHE A 274 -15.29 16.97 -6.33
C PHE A 274 -15.87 15.65 -5.84
N GLY A 275 -15.38 15.16 -4.71
CA GLY A 275 -15.78 13.88 -4.16
C GLY A 275 -15.62 13.77 -2.65
N VAL A 276 -16.11 12.66 -2.14
CA VAL A 276 -16.03 12.31 -0.72
C VAL A 276 -15.53 10.87 -0.57
N GLU A 277 -14.72 10.62 0.42
CA GLU A 277 -14.24 9.29 0.76
C GLU A 277 -14.08 9.10 2.27
N VAL A 278 -13.93 7.88 2.71
CA VAL A 278 -13.57 7.53 4.08
C VAL A 278 -12.25 6.76 4.05
N PHE A 279 -11.20 7.43 4.45
CA PHE A 279 -9.87 6.84 4.50
C PHE A 279 -9.68 6.07 5.80
N THR A 280 -9.33 4.76 5.70
CA THR A 280 -9.26 3.83 6.83
C THR A 280 -8.00 2.98 6.87
N SER A 281 -7.04 3.20 5.96
CA SER A 281 -5.80 2.44 5.91
C SER A 281 -4.86 2.79 7.07
N GLY A 282 -4.01 1.86 7.45
CA GLY A 282 -2.99 2.09 8.47
C GLY A 282 -3.52 2.29 9.89
N GLY A 283 -4.72 1.79 10.21
CA GLY A 283 -5.30 1.91 11.54
C GLY A 283 -5.84 3.30 11.87
N VAL A 284 -6.08 4.14 10.84
CA VAL A 284 -6.68 5.47 11.02
C VAL A 284 -8.10 5.50 10.47
N PHE A 285 -8.87 6.50 10.87
CA PHE A 285 -10.23 6.73 10.39
C PHE A 285 -10.44 8.21 10.11
N SER A 286 -10.55 8.57 8.84
CA SER A 286 -10.65 9.96 8.39
C SER A 286 -11.62 10.11 7.22
N PRO A 287 -12.82 10.66 7.45
CA PRO A 287 -13.66 11.20 6.38
C PRO A 287 -12.95 12.34 5.65
N ILE A 288 -12.99 12.32 4.32
CA ILE A 288 -12.30 13.30 3.47
C ILE A 288 -13.29 13.85 2.43
N ILE A 289 -13.19 15.14 2.18
CA ILE A 289 -13.84 15.85 1.08
C ILE A 289 -12.72 16.42 0.23
N SER A 290 -12.74 16.16 -1.06
CA SER A 290 -11.71 16.59 -2.02
C SER A 290 -12.32 17.27 -3.23
N GLY A 291 -11.53 18.12 -3.88
CA GLY A 291 -11.98 18.80 -5.10
C GLY A 291 -10.95 19.81 -5.61
N GLU A 292 -11.34 20.42 -6.70
CA GLU A 292 -10.65 21.53 -7.36
C GLU A 292 -11.61 22.59 -7.86
#